data_d4aa6d0e0cec529a421b963fba3110e8
#
_entry.id   d4aa6d0e0cec529a421b963fba3110e8
#
_cell.length_a   1.000
_cell.length_b   1.000
_cell.length_c   1.000
_cell.angle_alpha   90.00
_cell.angle_beta   90.00
_cell.angle_gamma   90.00
#
_symmetry.space_group_name_H-M   'P 1'
#
loop_
_entity.id
_entity.type
_entity.pdbx_description
1 polymer ?
#
loop_
_entity_poly.entity_id
_entity_poly.type
_entity_poly.pdbx_seq_one_letter_code
_entity_poly.pdbx_strand_id
1 'polypeptide(L)'
;MWALAGSSAAVLLAAAACTAVLSGADVFVLPEDDVRMPQLLFNAEEGLERGYFPELQKYLEEQPREELEKNPAQLALYGKMLLARGDYDRAWRLLERARDLEGKTSRRAEIEWALAQGAVFWNDFRSGHDYAQAAIKDGYGLVPGFVNFLAALEDVDVYAGPPPGESRTVDFEMREFELMRVPVTVNASASQALVDTGAVYTIVGESFARRAGVREIPDSKASGRGLHGKDFPVTFGVVDSLQFGGFQLKDVPVMLMPDDALLFETSRGQYSVPVVLGLHLLKEFTMDIDYRNRRIHWTRADFRIPKEDPDQNLFVHRGRLFVRATINKVGYFPFLLDTGSEPTMMTSVGLTRARLRSSNALAPRKVYGLAKSHVEWERIGKIAIGVDGYGIRFRDLIVQKTDAAFEDGVVGTSFLKHFRVRMDFARMILRLEEP
;
A
#
# COMPACT_ATOMS: atom_id res chain seq x y z
N MET A 1 13.28 24.09 10.73
CA MET A 1 14.24 23.22 10.04
C MET A 1 13.56 21.87 9.88
N TRP A 2 12.62 21.80 8.91
CA TRP A 2 11.89 20.58 8.56
C TRP A 2 12.43 20.15 7.21
N ALA A 3 13.47 19.37 7.24
CA ALA A 3 14.05 18.77 6.07
C ALA A 3 13.42 17.39 5.84
N LEU A 4 13.08 17.12 4.57
CA LEU A 4 12.92 15.80 3.99
C LEU A 4 11.64 15.04 4.31
N ALA A 5 10.52 15.54 3.81
CA ALA A 5 9.44 14.68 3.39
C ALA A 5 9.59 14.32 1.89
N GLY A 6 10.76 13.88 1.49
CA GLY A 6 10.91 13.16 0.23
C GLY A 6 10.09 11.88 0.35
N SER A 7 9.18 11.64 -0.61
CA SER A 7 8.42 10.40 -0.72
C SER A 7 9.38 9.24 -0.84
N SER A 8 9.77 8.69 0.31
CA SER A 8 10.46 7.41 0.35
C SER A 8 9.44 6.38 -0.10
N ALA A 9 9.71 5.71 -1.20
CA ALA A 9 9.01 4.48 -1.56
C ALA A 9 9.24 3.51 -0.39
N ALA A 10 8.28 3.45 0.54
CA ALA A 10 8.36 2.56 1.67
C ALA A 10 8.02 1.16 1.17
N VAL A 11 9.00 0.30 1.11
CA VAL A 11 8.81 -1.12 0.90
C VAL A 11 8.59 -1.73 2.26
N LEU A 12 7.35 -2.12 2.54
CA LEU A 12 6.96 -2.83 3.74
C LEU A 12 6.94 -4.33 3.41
N LEU A 13 8.02 -5.03 3.69
CA LEU A 13 8.03 -6.47 3.82
C LEU A 13 8.18 -6.80 5.30
N ALA A 14 7.07 -7.05 5.97
CA ALA A 14 7.06 -7.51 7.35
C ALA A 14 6.96 -9.05 7.38
N ALA A 15 8.03 -9.73 7.03
CA ALA A 15 8.12 -11.16 7.30
C ALA A 15 8.44 -11.37 8.79
N ALA A 16 7.41 -11.45 9.61
CA ALA A 16 7.54 -11.83 11.01
C ALA A 16 7.29 -13.33 11.17
N ALA A 17 8.34 -14.10 11.46
CA ALA A 17 8.19 -15.49 11.87
C ALA A 17 7.49 -15.56 13.23
N CYS A 18 6.17 -15.53 13.22
CA CYS A 18 5.34 -15.86 14.36
C CYS A 18 4.74 -17.26 14.16
N THR A 19 5.48 -18.30 14.50
CA THR A 19 4.85 -19.60 14.79
C THR A 19 4.06 -19.49 16.10
N ALA A 20 2.96 -18.74 16.07
CA ALA A 20 1.89 -18.92 17.03
C ALA A 20 0.93 -19.91 16.38
N VAL A 21 0.89 -21.12 16.90
CA VAL A 21 -0.22 -22.04 16.66
C VAL A 21 -1.48 -21.36 17.17
N LEU A 22 -2.13 -20.57 16.30
CA LEU A 22 -3.47 -20.08 16.52
C LEU A 22 -4.43 -21.23 16.25
N SER A 23 -4.57 -22.12 17.21
CA SER A 23 -5.69 -23.06 17.26
C SER A 23 -6.95 -22.25 17.56
N GLY A 24 -7.78 -22.02 16.52
CA GLY A 24 -9.08 -21.38 16.63
C GLY A 24 -9.02 -19.85 16.69
N ALA A 25 -8.97 -19.20 15.52
CA ALA A 25 -9.32 -17.78 15.44
C ALA A 25 -10.80 -17.62 15.81
N ASP A 26 -11.08 -16.72 16.74
CA ASP A 26 -12.45 -16.37 17.11
C ASP A 26 -12.96 -15.33 16.09
N VAL A 27 -13.40 -15.82 14.93
CA VAL A 27 -14.00 -15.02 13.86
C VAL A 27 -15.41 -14.64 14.25
N PHE A 28 -15.83 -13.42 14.03
CA PHE A 28 -17.18 -12.96 14.30
C PHE A 28 -17.65 -11.98 13.22
N VAL A 29 -18.97 -11.92 13.01
CA VAL A 29 -19.61 -10.90 12.18
C VAL A 29 -19.69 -9.59 12.96
N LEU A 30 -19.36 -8.48 12.31
CA LEU A 30 -19.41 -7.13 12.86
C LEU A 30 -20.41 -6.30 12.06
N PRO A 31 -21.70 -6.22 12.47
CA PRO A 31 -22.65 -5.33 11.82
C PRO A 31 -22.20 -3.87 11.90
N GLU A 32 -22.44 -3.10 10.84
CA GLU A 32 -22.05 -1.67 10.82
C GLU A 32 -22.69 -0.86 11.95
N ASP A 33 -23.93 -1.18 12.32
CA ASP A 33 -24.65 -0.53 13.42
C ASP A 33 -24.00 -0.75 14.80
N ASP A 34 -23.13 -1.77 14.92
CA ASP A 34 -22.39 -2.07 16.15
C ASP A 34 -21.11 -1.25 16.30
N VAL A 35 -20.71 -0.49 15.25
CA VAL A 35 -19.49 0.32 15.27
C VAL A 35 -19.77 1.66 15.95
N ARG A 36 -19.09 1.88 17.07
CA ARG A 36 -19.17 3.16 17.80
C ARG A 36 -18.20 4.16 17.23
N MET A 37 -18.71 5.22 16.61
CA MET A 37 -17.87 6.32 16.12
C MET A 37 -17.44 7.23 17.28
N PRO A 38 -16.15 7.50 17.49
CA PRO A 38 -15.72 8.47 18.48
C PRO A 38 -16.18 9.87 18.06
N GLN A 39 -16.65 10.67 19.04
CA GLN A 39 -16.85 12.10 18.80
C GLN A 39 -15.48 12.77 18.63
N LEU A 40 -15.12 13.09 17.40
CA LEU A 40 -13.89 13.79 17.06
C LEU A 40 -14.23 15.26 16.75
N LEU A 41 -13.48 16.17 17.37
CA LEU A 41 -13.37 17.52 16.82
C LEU A 41 -12.67 17.39 15.46
N PHE A 42 -13.43 17.57 14.38
CA PHE A 42 -12.95 17.31 13.05
C PHE A 42 -12.10 18.49 12.56
N ASN A 43 -10.84 18.20 12.28
CA ASN A 43 -9.94 19.08 11.54
C ASN A 43 -9.70 18.45 10.17
N ALA A 44 -9.96 19.22 9.11
CA ALA A 44 -9.94 18.69 7.75
C ALA A 44 -8.54 18.22 7.30
N GLU A 45 -7.47 18.91 7.68
CA GLU A 45 -6.08 18.48 7.38
C GLU A 45 -5.74 17.18 8.14
N GLU A 46 -6.12 17.13 9.41
CA GLU A 46 -5.97 15.93 10.21
C GLU A 46 -6.83 14.77 9.68
N GLY A 47 -8.00 15.07 9.13
CA GLY A 47 -8.87 14.11 8.46
C GLY A 47 -8.20 13.43 7.27
N LEU A 48 -7.50 14.20 6.42
CA LEU A 48 -6.72 13.66 5.31
C LEU A 48 -5.54 12.81 5.83
N GLU A 49 -4.77 13.34 6.78
CA GLU A 49 -3.60 12.67 7.33
C GLU A 49 -3.96 11.38 8.08
N ARG A 50 -5.16 11.30 8.65
CA ARG A 50 -5.64 10.12 9.39
C ARG A 50 -6.54 9.19 8.58
N GLY A 51 -6.80 9.49 7.29
CA GLY A 51 -7.65 8.65 6.45
C GLY A 51 -9.14 8.66 6.80
N TYR A 52 -9.63 9.73 7.46
CA TYR A 52 -11.07 9.92 7.72
C TYR A 52 -11.78 10.48 6.48
N PHE A 53 -11.65 9.78 5.36
CA PHE A 53 -12.11 10.27 4.06
C PHE A 53 -13.61 10.51 3.95
N PRO A 54 -14.52 9.65 4.45
CA PRO A 54 -15.95 9.93 4.41
C PRO A 54 -16.33 11.17 5.22
N GLU A 55 -15.74 11.34 6.40
CA GLU A 55 -15.98 12.49 7.26
C GLU A 55 -15.41 13.77 6.62
N LEU A 56 -14.23 13.66 6.00
CA LEU A 56 -13.61 14.76 5.26
C LEU A 56 -14.43 15.15 4.03
N GLN A 57 -14.91 14.15 3.28
CA GLN A 57 -15.78 14.40 2.14
C GLN A 57 -17.04 15.14 2.56
N LYS A 58 -17.74 14.63 3.57
CA LYS A 58 -18.95 15.27 4.11
C LYS A 58 -18.67 16.72 4.54
N TYR A 59 -17.59 16.94 5.29
CA TYR A 59 -17.20 18.28 5.71
C TYR A 59 -16.98 19.22 4.52
N LEU A 60 -16.30 18.77 3.46
CA LEU A 60 -16.01 19.58 2.28
C LEU A 60 -17.25 19.82 1.41
N GLU A 61 -18.16 18.85 1.32
CA GLU A 61 -19.41 18.97 0.57
C GLU A 61 -20.45 19.86 1.28
N GLU A 62 -20.37 20.02 2.61
CA GLU A 62 -21.18 20.94 3.40
C GLU A 62 -20.70 22.39 3.30
N GLN A 63 -19.48 22.66 2.77
CA GLN A 63 -18.99 24.01 2.59
C GLN A 63 -19.76 24.72 1.45
N PRO A 64 -20.01 26.04 1.57
CA PRO A 64 -20.58 26.81 0.48
C PRO A 64 -19.70 26.66 -0.78
N ARG A 65 -20.31 26.25 -1.89
CA ARG A 65 -19.58 25.96 -3.13
C ARG A 65 -18.73 27.13 -3.61
N GLU A 66 -19.24 28.34 -3.47
CA GLU A 66 -18.53 29.54 -3.86
C GLU A 66 -17.27 29.80 -3.02
N GLU A 67 -17.28 29.45 -1.74
CA GLU A 67 -16.13 29.55 -0.85
C GLU A 67 -15.10 28.46 -1.14
N LEU A 68 -15.57 27.24 -1.34
CA LEU A 68 -14.72 26.12 -1.70
C LEU A 68 -13.96 26.39 -3.01
N GLU A 69 -14.65 26.87 -4.06
CA GLU A 69 -14.08 27.14 -5.38
C GLU A 69 -13.03 28.27 -5.37
N LYS A 70 -13.01 29.11 -4.36
CA LYS A 70 -12.04 30.21 -4.19
C LYS A 70 -10.92 29.91 -3.21
N ASN A 71 -11.00 28.80 -2.48
CA ASN A 71 -10.02 28.43 -1.45
C ASN A 71 -9.08 27.33 -1.94
N PRO A 72 -7.84 27.67 -2.38
CA PRO A 72 -6.91 26.66 -2.92
C PRO A 72 -6.53 25.58 -1.91
N ALA A 73 -6.49 25.88 -0.61
CA ALA A 73 -6.18 24.91 0.42
C ALA A 73 -7.28 23.84 0.54
N GLN A 74 -8.54 24.25 0.53
CA GLN A 74 -9.67 23.32 0.60
C GLN A 74 -9.81 22.50 -0.69
N LEU A 75 -9.61 23.13 -1.87
CA LEU A 75 -9.58 22.41 -3.15
C LEU A 75 -8.48 21.37 -3.19
N ALA A 76 -7.27 21.73 -2.73
CA ALA A 76 -6.15 20.78 -2.67
C ALA A 76 -6.42 19.62 -1.73
N LEU A 77 -7.03 19.89 -0.58
CA LEU A 77 -7.40 18.89 0.39
C LEU A 77 -8.43 17.91 -0.18
N TYR A 78 -9.46 18.45 -0.85
CA TYR A 78 -10.50 17.66 -1.50
C TYR A 78 -9.92 16.82 -2.64
N GLY A 79 -9.09 17.40 -3.49
CA GLY A 79 -8.43 16.68 -4.57
C GLY A 79 -7.54 15.55 -4.06
N LYS A 80 -6.72 15.78 -3.03
CA LYS A 80 -5.88 14.74 -2.41
C LYS A 80 -6.72 13.60 -1.81
N MET A 81 -7.86 13.91 -1.18
CA MET A 81 -8.79 12.92 -0.66
C MET A 81 -9.38 12.06 -1.79
N LEU A 82 -9.82 12.70 -2.88
CA LEU A 82 -10.36 11.98 -4.04
C LEU A 82 -9.30 11.11 -4.73
N LEU A 83 -8.03 11.56 -4.81
CA LEU A 83 -6.91 10.71 -5.26
C LEU A 83 -6.80 9.44 -4.41
N ALA A 84 -6.83 9.59 -3.09
CA ALA A 84 -6.73 8.45 -2.19
C ALA A 84 -7.88 7.45 -2.38
N ARG A 85 -9.06 7.93 -2.73
CA ARG A 85 -10.25 7.14 -3.03
C ARG A 85 -10.32 6.62 -4.47
N GLY A 86 -9.38 6.99 -5.33
CA GLY A 86 -9.34 6.56 -6.71
C GLY A 86 -10.26 7.33 -7.67
N ASP A 87 -10.89 8.43 -7.24
CA ASP A 87 -11.66 9.32 -8.13
C ASP A 87 -10.75 10.37 -8.78
N TYR A 88 -10.01 9.93 -9.80
CA TYR A 88 -8.94 10.74 -10.40
C TYR A 88 -9.45 11.90 -11.23
N ASP A 89 -10.52 11.70 -11.99
CA ASP A 89 -11.04 12.74 -12.88
C ASP A 89 -11.50 13.98 -12.08
N ARG A 90 -12.16 13.75 -10.96
CA ARG A 90 -12.55 14.85 -10.06
C ARG A 90 -11.34 15.39 -9.31
N ALA A 91 -10.48 14.51 -8.78
CA ALA A 91 -9.28 14.90 -8.08
C ALA A 91 -8.38 15.79 -8.93
N TRP A 92 -8.16 15.39 -10.18
CA TRP A 92 -7.34 16.13 -11.13
C TRP A 92 -7.83 17.55 -11.34
N ARG A 93 -9.12 17.72 -11.67
CA ARG A 93 -9.72 19.05 -11.86
C ARG A 93 -9.58 19.95 -10.63
N LEU A 94 -9.80 19.40 -9.43
CA LEU A 94 -9.70 20.17 -8.20
C LEU A 94 -8.25 20.56 -7.88
N LEU A 95 -7.30 19.64 -8.07
CA LEU A 95 -5.89 19.91 -7.82
C LEU A 95 -5.31 20.91 -8.83
N GLU A 96 -5.64 20.82 -10.12
CA GLU A 96 -5.24 21.81 -11.11
C GLU A 96 -5.84 23.19 -10.77
N ARG A 97 -7.12 23.23 -10.42
CA ARG A 97 -7.73 24.48 -10.00
C ARG A 97 -7.08 25.05 -8.75
N ALA A 98 -6.75 24.22 -7.76
CA ALA A 98 -6.02 24.64 -6.57
C ALA A 98 -4.64 25.20 -6.91
N ARG A 99 -3.89 24.52 -7.78
CA ARG A 99 -2.58 24.94 -8.28
C ARG A 99 -2.63 26.30 -8.97
N ASP A 100 -3.66 26.53 -9.81
CA ASP A 100 -3.79 27.76 -10.58
C ASP A 100 -4.18 28.97 -9.69
N LEU A 101 -4.90 28.72 -8.58
CA LEU A 101 -5.22 29.75 -7.58
C LEU A 101 -4.08 30.03 -6.62
N GLU A 102 -3.17 29.06 -6.44
CA GLU A 102 -2.02 29.17 -5.54
C GLU A 102 -0.90 29.95 -6.22
N GLY A 103 -0.30 30.93 -5.53
CA GLY A 103 0.92 31.56 -6.00
C GLY A 103 2.11 30.57 -5.94
N LYS A 104 3.33 31.09 -6.14
CA LYS A 104 4.56 30.30 -5.94
C LYS A 104 4.80 30.08 -4.43
N THR A 105 4.28 29.02 -3.90
CA THR A 105 4.33 28.65 -2.47
C THR A 105 4.73 27.19 -2.31
N SER A 106 5.12 26.80 -1.09
CA SER A 106 5.34 25.38 -0.77
C SER A 106 4.08 24.53 -0.98
N ARG A 107 2.89 25.11 -0.80
CA ARG A 107 1.62 24.39 -1.05
C ARG A 107 1.46 24.08 -2.54
N ARG A 108 1.84 24.99 -3.43
CA ARG A 108 1.82 24.72 -4.87
C ARG A 108 2.70 23.52 -5.21
N ALA A 109 3.92 23.49 -4.69
CA ALA A 109 4.83 22.37 -4.88
C ALA A 109 4.26 21.03 -4.35
N GLU A 110 3.54 21.07 -3.22
CA GLU A 110 2.83 19.88 -2.69
C GLU A 110 1.65 19.43 -3.56
N ILE A 111 0.93 20.38 -4.18
CA ILE A 111 -0.17 20.08 -5.11
C ILE A 111 0.40 19.41 -6.37
N GLU A 112 1.45 19.98 -6.95
CA GLU A 112 2.13 19.41 -8.12
C GLU A 112 2.67 18.02 -7.84
N TRP A 113 3.25 17.81 -6.65
CA TRP A 113 3.68 16.47 -6.24
C TRP A 113 2.49 15.49 -6.09
N ALA A 114 1.35 15.93 -5.55
CA ALA A 114 0.16 15.08 -5.46
C ALA A 114 -0.37 14.69 -6.85
N LEU A 115 -0.36 15.63 -7.80
CA LEU A 115 -0.68 15.36 -9.22
C LEU A 115 0.30 14.35 -9.83
N ALA A 116 1.60 14.52 -9.59
CA ALA A 116 2.63 13.57 -10.05
C ALA A 116 2.37 12.16 -9.51
N GLN A 117 2.11 12.03 -8.21
CA GLN A 117 1.82 10.73 -7.60
C GLN A 117 0.55 10.08 -8.16
N GLY A 118 -0.50 10.88 -8.38
CA GLY A 118 -1.73 10.42 -9.02
C GLY A 118 -1.49 9.91 -10.44
N ALA A 119 -0.78 10.67 -11.26
CA ALA A 119 -0.43 10.29 -12.63
C ALA A 119 0.36 8.98 -12.68
N VAL A 120 1.42 8.88 -11.87
CA VAL A 120 2.25 7.66 -11.79
C VAL A 120 1.43 6.45 -11.35
N PHE A 121 0.55 6.62 -10.37
CA PHE A 121 -0.31 5.51 -9.92
C PHE A 121 -1.24 5.01 -11.05
N TRP A 122 -1.61 5.88 -12.00
CA TRP A 122 -2.42 5.50 -13.17
C TRP A 122 -1.59 5.18 -14.41
N ASN A 123 -0.30 4.98 -14.26
CA ASN A 123 0.62 4.66 -15.35
C ASN A 123 0.81 5.79 -16.37
N ASP A 124 0.38 7.01 -16.07
CA ASP A 124 0.70 8.20 -16.86
C ASP A 124 2.04 8.78 -16.39
N PHE A 125 3.12 8.13 -16.82
CA PHE A 125 4.48 8.52 -16.42
C PHE A 125 4.90 9.85 -17.03
N ARG A 126 4.37 10.24 -18.20
CA ARG A 126 4.63 11.53 -18.83
C ARG A 126 4.10 12.67 -17.93
N SER A 127 2.81 12.67 -17.63
CA SER A 127 2.24 13.67 -16.72
C SER A 127 2.90 13.60 -15.34
N GLY A 128 3.22 12.41 -14.87
CA GLY A 128 3.94 12.20 -13.62
C GLY A 128 5.29 12.87 -13.58
N HIS A 129 6.08 12.78 -14.67
CA HIS A 129 7.36 13.47 -14.81
C HIS A 129 7.19 14.99 -14.89
N ASP A 130 6.27 15.48 -15.72
CA ASP A 130 6.03 16.92 -15.89
C ASP A 130 5.65 17.59 -14.55
N TYR A 131 4.73 16.99 -13.78
CA TYR A 131 4.36 17.53 -12.47
C TYR A 131 5.46 17.37 -11.42
N ALA A 132 6.27 16.30 -11.48
CA ALA A 132 7.44 16.16 -10.60
C ALA A 132 8.47 17.24 -10.86
N GLN A 133 8.74 17.58 -12.12
CA GLN A 133 9.60 18.67 -12.51
C GLN A 133 9.07 20.03 -12.04
N ALA A 134 7.76 20.26 -12.18
CA ALA A 134 7.11 21.48 -11.70
C ALA A 134 7.22 21.60 -10.16
N ALA A 135 6.98 20.51 -9.44
CA ALA A 135 7.12 20.47 -7.98
C ALA A 135 8.56 20.83 -7.54
N ILE A 136 9.58 20.28 -8.21
CA ILE A 136 10.99 20.62 -7.94
C ILE A 136 11.24 22.10 -8.17
N LYS A 137 10.76 22.66 -9.28
CA LYS A 137 10.91 24.06 -9.62
C LYS A 137 10.29 24.99 -8.56
N ASP A 138 9.20 24.56 -7.95
CA ASP A 138 8.51 25.30 -6.87
C ASP A 138 9.03 24.91 -5.47
N GLY A 139 10.16 24.16 -5.39
CA GLY A 139 10.92 23.93 -4.17
C GLY A 139 10.65 22.59 -3.47
N TYR A 140 9.94 21.67 -4.10
CA TYR A 140 9.76 20.32 -3.51
C TYR A 140 11.05 19.47 -3.65
N GLY A 141 11.46 18.89 -2.55
CA GLY A 141 12.68 18.06 -2.51
C GLY A 141 12.44 16.64 -3.02
N LEU A 142 12.65 16.39 -4.31
CA LEU A 142 12.62 15.03 -4.88
C LEU A 142 14.01 14.46 -5.06
N VAL A 143 14.12 13.13 -4.99
CA VAL A 143 15.35 12.41 -5.28
C VAL A 143 15.56 12.35 -6.80
N PRO A 144 16.70 12.81 -7.35
CA PRO A 144 16.92 12.83 -8.80
C PRO A 144 16.72 11.48 -9.48
N GLY A 145 17.15 10.40 -8.85
CA GLY A 145 16.99 9.05 -9.39
C GLY A 145 15.54 8.63 -9.62
N PHE A 146 14.61 9.11 -8.79
CA PHE A 146 13.18 8.87 -9.01
C PHE A 146 12.65 9.67 -10.21
N VAL A 147 13.13 10.90 -10.40
CA VAL A 147 12.75 11.74 -11.56
C VAL A 147 13.26 11.09 -12.85
N ASN A 148 14.50 10.59 -12.86
CA ASN A 148 15.04 9.85 -13.99
C ASN A 148 14.27 8.56 -14.31
N PHE A 149 13.76 7.90 -13.28
CA PHE A 149 12.85 6.76 -13.45
C PHE A 149 11.56 7.18 -14.18
N LEU A 150 10.93 8.28 -13.78
CA LEU A 150 9.72 8.78 -14.45
C LEU A 150 10.01 9.16 -15.92
N ALA A 151 11.08 9.89 -16.16
CA ALA A 151 11.52 10.30 -17.51
C ALA A 151 11.74 9.10 -18.45
N ALA A 152 12.34 8.03 -17.94
CA ALA A 152 12.60 6.84 -18.74
C ALA A 152 11.33 6.08 -19.17
N LEU A 153 10.19 6.37 -18.55
CA LEU A 153 8.91 5.70 -18.80
C LEU A 153 7.88 6.58 -19.50
N GLU A 154 8.19 7.82 -19.85
CA GLU A 154 7.23 8.78 -20.45
C GLU A 154 6.51 8.26 -21.69
N ASP A 155 7.23 7.53 -22.55
CA ASP A 155 6.74 7.01 -23.82
C ASP A 155 6.55 5.49 -23.81
N VAL A 156 6.55 4.88 -22.62
CA VAL A 156 6.43 3.43 -22.45
C VAL A 156 5.01 3.06 -22.10
N ASP A 157 4.39 2.14 -22.86
CA ASP A 157 3.10 1.52 -22.51
C ASP A 157 3.34 0.45 -21.44
N VAL A 158 3.49 0.89 -20.19
CA VAL A 158 3.78 0.00 -19.06
C VAL A 158 2.63 -0.95 -18.78
N TYR A 159 2.97 -2.18 -18.35
CA TYR A 159 2.00 -3.26 -18.10
C TYR A 159 1.14 -3.63 -19.31
N ALA A 160 1.62 -3.37 -20.54
CA ALA A 160 0.93 -3.78 -21.76
C ALA A 160 0.70 -5.30 -21.75
N GLY A 161 -0.55 -5.72 -21.98
CA GLY A 161 -0.93 -7.12 -21.83
C GLY A 161 -2.37 -7.40 -22.23
N PRO A 162 -3.02 -8.41 -21.62
CA PRO A 162 -4.36 -8.81 -21.97
C PRO A 162 -5.39 -7.71 -21.74
N PRO A 163 -6.51 -7.73 -22.47
CA PRO A 163 -7.55 -6.72 -22.34
C PRO A 163 -8.24 -6.80 -20.97
N PRO A 164 -8.89 -5.70 -20.52
CA PRO A 164 -9.72 -5.70 -19.34
C PRO A 164 -10.78 -6.80 -19.35
N GLY A 165 -11.03 -7.42 -18.19
CA GLY A 165 -11.99 -8.50 -18.02
C GLY A 165 -11.43 -9.90 -18.30
N GLU A 166 -10.25 -10.04 -18.92
CA GLU A 166 -9.62 -11.35 -19.07
C GLU A 166 -9.23 -11.89 -17.70
N SER A 167 -9.53 -13.18 -17.45
CA SER A 167 -9.32 -13.78 -16.14
C SER A 167 -8.61 -15.13 -16.20
N ARG A 168 -7.88 -15.44 -15.13
CA ARG A 168 -7.15 -16.69 -14.93
C ARG A 168 -7.21 -17.10 -13.46
N THR A 169 -7.15 -18.40 -13.22
CA THR A 169 -7.02 -18.95 -11.87
C THR A 169 -5.72 -19.74 -11.78
N VAL A 170 -4.96 -19.50 -10.73
CA VAL A 170 -3.72 -20.23 -10.45
C VAL A 170 -3.68 -20.65 -9.01
N ASP A 171 -2.98 -21.76 -8.76
CA ASP A 171 -2.66 -22.19 -7.41
C ASP A 171 -1.48 -21.37 -6.87
N PHE A 172 -1.47 -21.12 -5.57
CA PHE A 172 -0.34 -20.51 -4.88
C PHE A 172 0.19 -21.40 -3.76
N GLU A 173 1.44 -21.19 -3.40
CA GLU A 173 2.05 -21.83 -2.26
C GLU A 173 2.08 -20.91 -1.05
N MET A 174 1.82 -21.48 0.13
CA MET A 174 2.09 -20.83 1.41
C MET A 174 3.14 -21.69 2.13
N ARG A 175 4.34 -21.15 2.23
CA ARG A 175 5.46 -21.80 2.93
C ARG A 175 5.79 -21.02 4.20
N GLU A 176 7.06 -20.82 4.47
CA GLU A 176 7.52 -20.06 5.62
C GLU A 176 6.77 -18.72 5.70
N PHE A 177 6.42 -18.31 6.90
CA PHE A 177 5.67 -17.09 7.20
C PHE A 177 4.24 -17.03 6.65
N GLU A 178 3.67 -18.14 6.19
CA GLU A 178 2.31 -18.20 5.62
C GLU A 178 2.05 -17.12 4.55
N LEU A 179 3.08 -16.75 3.79
CA LEU A 179 3.00 -15.77 2.73
C LEU A 179 2.71 -16.41 1.38
N MET A 180 1.87 -15.76 0.60
CA MET A 180 1.40 -16.24 -0.69
C MET A 180 2.46 -16.07 -1.77
N ARG A 181 2.79 -17.18 -2.47
CA ARG A 181 3.75 -17.23 -3.56
C ARG A 181 3.14 -17.79 -4.81
N VAL A 182 3.45 -17.16 -5.91
CA VAL A 182 3.01 -17.58 -7.24
C VAL A 182 4.22 -17.80 -8.15
N PRO A 183 4.15 -18.76 -9.09
CA PRO A 183 5.19 -18.91 -10.09
C PRO A 183 5.23 -17.69 -11.01
N VAL A 184 6.44 -17.24 -11.34
CA VAL A 184 6.68 -16.12 -12.26
C VAL A 184 7.80 -16.45 -13.22
N THR A 185 7.78 -15.81 -14.41
CA THR A 185 8.92 -15.78 -15.33
C THR A 185 9.24 -14.33 -15.65
N VAL A 186 10.43 -13.89 -15.27
CA VAL A 186 10.98 -12.55 -15.55
C VAL A 186 11.87 -12.69 -16.78
N ASN A 187 11.49 -12.07 -17.91
CA ASN A 187 12.06 -12.31 -19.22
C ASN A 187 12.08 -13.84 -19.51
N ALA A 188 13.23 -14.48 -19.52
CA ALA A 188 13.34 -15.92 -19.73
C ALA A 188 13.66 -16.71 -18.44
N SER A 189 13.68 -16.06 -17.28
CA SER A 189 14.13 -16.65 -16.01
C SER A 189 12.97 -16.96 -15.09
N ALA A 190 12.75 -18.24 -14.80
CA ALA A 190 11.69 -18.69 -13.88
C ALA A 190 12.08 -18.44 -12.42
N SER A 191 11.08 -18.10 -11.60
CA SER A 191 11.19 -17.91 -10.16
C SER A 191 9.84 -18.11 -9.46
N GLN A 192 9.85 -17.97 -8.14
CA GLN A 192 8.67 -17.75 -7.32
C GLN A 192 8.65 -16.29 -6.90
N ALA A 193 7.47 -15.67 -6.90
CA ALA A 193 7.29 -14.32 -6.41
C ALA A 193 6.34 -14.29 -5.22
N LEU A 194 6.63 -13.42 -4.27
CA LEU A 194 5.72 -13.04 -3.20
C LEU A 194 4.65 -12.08 -3.76
N VAL A 195 3.39 -12.25 -3.40
CA VAL A 195 2.31 -11.30 -3.69
C VAL A 195 2.16 -10.37 -2.49
N ASP A 196 2.50 -9.09 -2.68
CA ASP A 196 2.70 -8.14 -1.59
C ASP A 196 2.06 -6.78 -1.89
N THR A 197 0.87 -6.54 -1.32
CA THR A 197 0.17 -5.25 -1.43
C THR A 197 0.81 -4.14 -0.58
N GLY A 198 1.70 -4.49 0.35
CA GLY A 198 2.50 -3.57 1.14
C GLY A 198 3.71 -3.01 0.40
N ALA A 199 4.20 -3.69 -0.65
CA ALA A 199 5.25 -3.20 -1.53
C ALA A 199 4.68 -2.23 -2.58
N VAL A 200 5.24 -1.02 -2.71
CA VAL A 200 4.75 -0.02 -3.69
C VAL A 200 4.99 -0.50 -5.12
N TYR A 201 6.22 -0.85 -5.44
CA TYR A 201 6.62 -1.35 -6.76
C TYR A 201 6.94 -2.84 -6.71
N THR A 202 6.84 -3.50 -7.85
CA THR A 202 7.42 -4.84 -8.02
C THR A 202 8.92 -4.77 -7.78
N ILE A 203 9.46 -5.71 -6.99
CA ILE A 203 10.87 -5.74 -6.59
C ILE A 203 11.54 -6.93 -7.23
N VAL A 204 12.76 -6.73 -7.71
CA VAL A 204 13.63 -7.79 -8.23
C VAL A 204 15.00 -7.66 -7.58
N GLY A 205 15.52 -8.77 -7.03
CA GLY A 205 16.86 -8.81 -6.46
C GLY A 205 17.93 -8.62 -7.54
N GLU A 206 18.97 -7.83 -7.25
CA GLU A 206 19.99 -7.42 -8.24
C GLU A 206 20.64 -8.61 -8.96
N SER A 207 21.02 -9.67 -8.24
CA SER A 207 21.63 -10.83 -8.89
C SER A 207 20.66 -11.58 -9.80
N PHE A 208 19.38 -11.65 -9.40
CA PHE A 208 18.36 -12.26 -10.24
C PHE A 208 18.06 -11.37 -11.45
N ALA A 209 17.97 -10.05 -11.27
CA ALA A 209 17.75 -9.07 -12.33
C ALA A 209 18.82 -9.14 -13.43
N ARG A 210 20.10 -9.20 -13.02
CA ARG A 210 21.22 -9.40 -13.97
C ARG A 210 21.10 -10.67 -14.77
N ARG A 211 20.78 -11.80 -14.11
CA ARG A 211 20.62 -13.10 -14.81
C ARG A 211 19.41 -13.12 -15.74
N ALA A 212 18.35 -12.44 -15.35
CA ALA A 212 17.11 -12.34 -16.12
C ALA A 212 17.17 -11.27 -17.23
N GLY A 213 18.26 -10.51 -17.34
CA GLY A 213 18.40 -9.45 -18.34
C GLY A 213 17.43 -8.29 -18.14
N VAL A 214 17.14 -7.93 -16.89
CA VAL A 214 16.32 -6.75 -16.58
C VAL A 214 17.10 -5.49 -16.99
N ARG A 215 16.45 -4.60 -17.73
CA ARG A 215 17.05 -3.31 -18.14
C ARG A 215 17.06 -2.35 -16.95
N GLU A 216 18.25 -2.01 -16.47
CA GLU A 216 18.41 -0.96 -15.46
C GLU A 216 18.24 0.42 -16.10
N ILE A 217 17.53 1.32 -15.44
CA ILE A 217 17.38 2.71 -15.85
C ILE A 217 18.61 3.48 -15.36
N PRO A 218 19.39 4.13 -16.26
CA PRO A 218 20.57 4.89 -15.88
C PRO A 218 20.23 6.00 -14.86
N ASP A 219 21.15 6.25 -13.93
CA ASP A 219 21.05 7.33 -12.93
C ASP A 219 19.76 7.33 -12.10
N SER A 220 19.10 6.18 -12.00
CA SER A 220 17.84 6.01 -11.25
C SER A 220 18.06 5.67 -9.76
N LYS A 221 19.26 5.91 -9.23
CA LYS A 221 19.57 5.63 -7.81
C LYS A 221 18.69 6.44 -6.88
N ALA A 222 18.06 5.75 -5.94
CA ALA A 222 17.22 6.32 -4.91
C ALA A 222 17.44 5.60 -3.58
N SER A 223 16.73 6.02 -2.55
CA SER A 223 16.70 5.36 -1.26
C SER A 223 15.30 4.83 -0.99
N GLY A 224 15.18 3.54 -0.73
CA GLY A 224 13.99 2.95 -0.17
C GLY A 224 14.04 2.99 1.35
N ARG A 225 12.90 2.99 2.02
CA ARG A 225 12.82 2.91 3.47
C ARG A 225 12.06 1.66 3.89
N GLY A 226 12.71 0.83 4.69
CA GLY A 226 12.10 -0.36 5.28
C GLY A 226 11.21 -0.05 6.47
N LEU A 227 10.49 -1.07 6.95
CA LEU A 227 9.55 -1.01 8.07
C LEU A 227 10.10 -0.32 9.34
N HIS A 228 11.40 -0.36 9.53
CA HIS A 228 12.08 0.14 10.73
C HIS A 228 12.80 1.47 10.51
N GLY A 229 12.43 2.19 9.47
CA GLY A 229 13.03 3.49 9.16
C GLY A 229 14.47 3.43 8.65
N LYS A 230 15.02 2.23 8.41
CA LYS A 230 16.33 2.10 7.77
C LYS A 230 16.22 2.33 6.28
N ASP A 231 17.05 3.23 5.80
CA ASP A 231 17.18 3.48 4.37
C ASP A 231 18.11 2.42 3.74
N PHE A 232 17.78 1.99 2.53
CA PHE A 232 18.58 1.09 1.73
C PHE A 232 18.64 1.60 0.28
N PRO A 233 19.77 1.37 -0.42
CA PRO A 233 19.89 1.80 -1.80
C PRO A 233 18.94 0.99 -2.69
N VAL A 234 18.35 1.67 -3.67
CA VAL A 234 17.54 1.07 -4.72
C VAL A 234 17.91 1.72 -6.06
N THR A 235 17.73 0.97 -7.14
CA THR A 235 17.70 1.49 -8.50
C THR A 235 16.40 1.05 -9.16
N PHE A 236 16.06 1.61 -10.30
CA PHE A 236 14.89 1.22 -11.05
C PHE A 236 15.29 0.55 -12.37
N GLY A 237 14.38 -0.29 -12.85
CA GLY A 237 14.57 -1.00 -14.11
C GLY A 237 13.23 -1.33 -14.77
N VAL A 238 13.31 -1.95 -15.93
CA VAL A 238 12.16 -2.42 -16.71
C VAL A 238 12.36 -3.89 -17.06
N VAL A 239 11.39 -4.70 -16.76
CA VAL A 239 11.28 -6.09 -17.21
C VAL A 239 10.54 -6.09 -18.54
N ASP A 240 11.17 -6.57 -19.61
CA ASP A 240 10.57 -6.57 -20.94
C ASP A 240 9.36 -7.50 -21.03
N SER A 241 9.38 -8.61 -20.31
CA SER A 241 8.28 -9.58 -20.25
C SER A 241 8.18 -10.22 -18.86
N LEU A 242 7.05 -10.03 -18.20
CA LEU A 242 6.72 -10.68 -16.95
C LEU A 242 5.53 -11.63 -17.17
N GLN A 243 5.74 -12.92 -16.88
CA GLN A 243 4.65 -13.90 -16.85
C GLN A 243 4.31 -14.22 -15.39
N PHE A 244 3.04 -14.09 -15.02
CA PHE A 244 2.52 -14.48 -13.71
C PHE A 244 1.01 -14.71 -13.80
N GLY A 245 0.47 -15.53 -12.93
CA GLY A 245 -0.98 -15.73 -12.86
C GLY A 245 -1.62 -16.21 -14.17
N GLY A 246 -0.84 -16.77 -15.12
CA GLY A 246 -1.30 -17.13 -16.45
C GLY A 246 -1.39 -15.97 -17.45
N PHE A 247 -0.93 -14.78 -17.06
CA PHE A 247 -0.84 -13.60 -17.91
C PHE A 247 0.61 -13.31 -18.32
N GLN A 248 0.75 -12.56 -19.40
CA GLN A 248 2.02 -11.99 -19.83
C GLN A 248 1.85 -10.47 -19.94
N LEU A 249 2.68 -9.72 -19.21
CA LEU A 249 2.77 -8.28 -19.28
C LEU A 249 4.10 -7.87 -19.89
N LYS A 250 4.11 -6.76 -20.59
CA LYS A 250 5.33 -6.15 -21.16
C LYS A 250 5.67 -4.86 -20.43
N ASP A 251 6.93 -4.48 -20.52
CA ASP A 251 7.44 -3.22 -20.01
C ASP A 251 7.01 -2.93 -18.57
N VAL A 252 7.33 -3.88 -17.68
CA VAL A 252 6.97 -3.82 -16.26
C VAL A 252 8.02 -3.04 -15.48
N PRO A 253 7.68 -1.86 -14.91
CA PRO A 253 8.57 -1.11 -14.05
C PRO A 253 8.86 -1.88 -12.75
N VAL A 254 10.15 -1.93 -12.38
CA VAL A 254 10.59 -2.65 -11.17
C VAL A 254 11.59 -1.83 -10.38
N MET A 255 11.62 -2.09 -9.09
CA MET A 255 12.66 -1.63 -8.17
C MET A 255 13.70 -2.75 -8.03
N LEU A 256 14.95 -2.42 -8.21
CA LEU A 256 16.08 -3.33 -8.02
C LEU A 256 16.63 -3.13 -6.62
N MET A 257 16.76 -4.21 -5.87
CA MET A 257 17.23 -4.18 -4.48
C MET A 257 18.42 -5.13 -4.28
N PRO A 258 19.36 -4.79 -3.40
CA PRO A 258 20.41 -5.70 -2.99
C PRO A 258 19.84 -7.03 -2.50
N ASP A 259 20.47 -8.15 -2.89
CA ASP A 259 19.96 -9.50 -2.57
C ASP A 259 19.87 -9.75 -1.04
N ASP A 260 20.75 -9.15 -0.25
CA ASP A 260 20.75 -9.28 1.20
C ASP A 260 19.55 -8.56 1.87
N ALA A 261 18.97 -7.56 1.20
CA ALA A 261 17.72 -6.94 1.62
C ALA A 261 16.49 -7.85 1.41
N LEU A 262 16.61 -8.86 0.54
CA LEU A 262 15.57 -9.84 0.21
C LEU A 262 15.84 -11.22 0.88
N LEU A 263 16.74 -11.25 1.85
CA LEU A 263 17.02 -12.43 2.65
C LEU A 263 16.30 -12.35 4.00
N PHE A 264 15.54 -13.38 4.30
CA PHE A 264 14.84 -13.55 5.57
C PHE A 264 15.51 -14.65 6.39
N GLU A 265 15.75 -14.37 7.65
CA GLU A 265 16.23 -15.38 8.60
C GLU A 265 15.04 -16.08 9.26
N THR A 266 15.05 -17.41 9.25
CA THR A 266 14.05 -18.25 9.91
C THR A 266 14.73 -19.18 10.90
N SER A 267 13.94 -19.81 11.76
CA SER A 267 14.45 -20.90 12.63
C SER A 267 14.97 -22.11 11.85
N ARG A 268 14.64 -22.21 10.55
CA ARG A 268 15.05 -23.30 9.66
C ARG A 268 16.18 -22.92 8.69
N GLY A 269 16.69 -21.69 8.77
CA GLY A 269 17.74 -21.15 7.90
C GLY A 269 17.36 -19.88 7.19
N GLN A 270 18.19 -19.47 6.22
CA GLN A 270 17.95 -18.28 5.41
C GLN A 270 17.04 -18.61 4.22
N TYR A 271 16.17 -17.69 3.92
CA TYR A 271 15.22 -17.78 2.83
C TYR A 271 15.29 -16.53 1.94
N SER A 272 15.44 -16.72 0.63
CA SER A 272 15.50 -15.62 -0.35
C SER A 272 14.19 -15.51 -1.13
N VAL A 273 13.72 -14.27 -1.32
CA VAL A 273 12.59 -13.91 -2.17
C VAL A 273 13.08 -13.00 -3.29
N PRO A 274 13.55 -13.54 -4.41
CA PRO A 274 14.18 -12.73 -5.46
C PRO A 274 13.21 -11.86 -6.23
N VAL A 275 11.90 -12.11 -6.16
CA VAL A 275 10.85 -11.34 -6.82
C VAL A 275 9.68 -11.09 -5.87
N VAL A 276 9.22 -9.84 -5.81
CA VAL A 276 8.02 -9.44 -5.07
C VAL A 276 7.12 -8.67 -6.01
N LEU A 277 5.88 -9.12 -6.19
CA LEU A 277 4.86 -8.41 -6.97
C LEU A 277 4.24 -7.34 -6.11
N GLY A 278 4.48 -6.07 -6.43
CA GLY A 278 4.03 -4.92 -5.66
C GLY A 278 2.74 -4.29 -6.16
N LEU A 279 2.22 -3.35 -5.39
CA LEU A 279 0.91 -2.71 -5.56
C LEU A 279 0.71 -2.10 -6.95
N HIS A 280 1.73 -1.44 -7.53
CA HIS A 280 1.62 -0.84 -8.86
C HIS A 280 1.35 -1.86 -9.98
N LEU A 281 1.78 -3.10 -9.81
CA LEU A 281 1.41 -4.19 -10.71
C LEU A 281 0.08 -4.81 -10.28
N LEU A 282 -0.09 -5.08 -8.98
CA LEU A 282 -1.25 -5.80 -8.47
C LEU A 282 -2.56 -5.05 -8.72
N LYS A 283 -2.54 -3.71 -8.69
CA LYS A 283 -3.72 -2.87 -9.00
C LYS A 283 -4.27 -3.07 -10.42
N GLU A 284 -3.44 -3.56 -11.33
CA GLU A 284 -3.86 -3.88 -12.70
C GLU A 284 -4.83 -5.08 -12.77
N PHE A 285 -5.12 -5.69 -11.62
CA PHE A 285 -5.98 -6.86 -11.52
C PHE A 285 -6.94 -6.74 -10.34
N THR A 286 -8.17 -7.24 -10.51
CA THR A 286 -9.00 -7.66 -9.39
C THR A 286 -8.47 -9.01 -8.92
N MET A 287 -8.26 -9.17 -7.64
CA MET A 287 -7.77 -10.39 -7.00
C MET A 287 -8.88 -11.01 -6.15
N ASP A 288 -9.19 -12.28 -6.38
CA ASP A 288 -10.10 -13.08 -5.55
C ASP A 288 -9.29 -14.25 -4.97
N ILE A 289 -8.94 -14.15 -3.69
CA ILE A 289 -7.99 -15.03 -3.00
C ILE A 289 -8.74 -16.01 -2.12
N ASP A 290 -8.64 -17.28 -2.44
CA ASP A 290 -9.13 -18.39 -1.62
C ASP A 290 -7.95 -19.02 -0.87
N TYR A 291 -7.71 -18.58 0.34
CA TYR A 291 -6.61 -19.08 1.19
C TYR A 291 -6.79 -20.55 1.57
N ARG A 292 -8.05 -21.00 1.74
CA ARG A 292 -8.37 -22.39 2.12
C ARG A 292 -7.97 -23.37 1.03
N ASN A 293 -8.32 -23.07 -0.21
CA ASN A 293 -8.02 -23.90 -1.37
C ASN A 293 -6.70 -23.51 -2.05
N ARG A 294 -5.99 -22.50 -1.54
CA ARG A 294 -4.73 -21.95 -2.07
C ARG A 294 -4.82 -21.60 -3.55
N ARG A 295 -5.87 -20.87 -3.90
CA ARG A 295 -6.13 -20.40 -5.28
C ARG A 295 -6.33 -18.90 -5.28
N ILE A 296 -5.83 -18.29 -6.34
CA ILE A 296 -6.10 -16.90 -6.63
C ILE A 296 -6.67 -16.80 -8.04
N HIS A 297 -7.81 -16.13 -8.14
CA HIS A 297 -8.43 -15.77 -9.39
C HIS A 297 -8.11 -14.31 -9.69
N TRP A 298 -7.41 -14.11 -10.78
CA TRP A 298 -7.01 -12.80 -11.29
C TRP A 298 -7.91 -12.39 -12.42
N THR A 299 -8.38 -11.15 -12.41
CA THR A 299 -9.12 -10.56 -13.54
C THR A 299 -8.46 -9.23 -13.88
N ARG A 300 -8.08 -9.03 -15.15
CA ARG A 300 -7.52 -7.74 -15.59
C ARG A 300 -8.52 -6.63 -15.30
N ALA A 301 -8.10 -5.61 -14.55
CA ALA A 301 -8.97 -4.55 -14.09
C ALA A 301 -9.49 -3.67 -15.24
N ASP A 302 -10.73 -3.22 -15.15
CA ASP A 302 -11.32 -2.23 -16.06
C ASP A 302 -11.53 -0.91 -15.33
N PHE A 303 -10.61 0.02 -15.51
CA PHE A 303 -10.66 1.33 -14.90
C PHE A 303 -11.66 2.32 -15.54
N ARG A 304 -12.39 1.91 -16.58
CA ARG A 304 -13.47 2.70 -17.18
C ARG A 304 -14.78 2.61 -16.40
N ILE A 305 -14.86 1.72 -15.43
CA ILE A 305 -16.03 1.56 -14.56
C ILE A 305 -16.20 2.83 -13.71
N PRO A 306 -17.41 3.41 -13.62
CA PRO A 306 -17.67 4.54 -12.72
C PRO A 306 -17.33 4.22 -11.27
N LYS A 307 -16.68 5.15 -10.58
CA LYS A 307 -16.10 4.92 -9.26
C LYS A 307 -16.96 5.39 -8.09
N GLU A 308 -18.16 5.88 -8.34
CA GLU A 308 -19.10 6.21 -7.26
C GLU A 308 -19.76 4.93 -6.74
N ASP A 309 -19.03 4.22 -5.88
CA ASP A 309 -19.56 3.08 -5.16
C ASP A 309 -19.64 3.44 -3.67
N PRO A 310 -20.83 3.44 -3.05
CA PRO A 310 -20.99 3.73 -1.62
C PRO A 310 -20.20 2.78 -0.73
N ASP A 311 -19.87 1.60 -1.26
CA ASP A 311 -19.19 0.54 -0.54
C ASP A 311 -17.65 0.65 -0.59
N GLN A 312 -17.09 1.75 -1.11
CA GLN A 312 -15.65 1.97 -1.11
C GLN A 312 -15.07 1.93 0.30
N ASN A 313 -14.15 1.00 0.53
CA ASN A 313 -13.47 0.81 1.81
C ASN A 313 -11.95 0.65 1.69
N LEU A 314 -11.42 0.64 0.45
CA LEU A 314 -9.99 0.75 0.16
C LEU A 314 -9.63 2.18 -0.18
N PHE A 315 -8.39 2.56 0.13
CA PHE A 315 -7.81 3.82 -0.31
C PHE A 315 -6.29 3.72 -0.44
N VAL A 316 -5.73 4.54 -1.32
CA VAL A 316 -4.28 4.62 -1.54
C VAL A 316 -3.79 5.97 -1.06
N HIS A 317 -2.87 5.96 -0.10
CA HIS A 317 -2.25 7.19 0.38
C HIS A 317 -0.74 7.00 0.42
N ARG A 318 -0.02 7.97 -0.14
CA ARG A 318 1.46 7.90 -0.23
C ARG A 318 1.97 6.60 -0.86
N GLY A 319 1.27 6.10 -1.90
CA GLY A 319 1.62 4.88 -2.63
C GLY A 319 1.36 3.57 -1.88
N ARG A 320 0.67 3.60 -0.73
CA ARG A 320 0.35 2.40 0.07
C ARG A 320 -1.16 2.17 0.14
N LEU A 321 -1.54 0.91 0.23
CA LEU A 321 -2.94 0.48 0.27
C LEU A 321 -3.44 0.37 1.70
N PHE A 322 -4.55 1.04 1.97
CA PHE A 322 -5.18 1.06 3.29
C PHE A 322 -6.61 0.55 3.22
N VAL A 323 -7.04 -0.01 4.34
CA VAL A 323 -8.42 -0.39 4.63
C VAL A 323 -8.86 0.27 5.94
N ARG A 324 -10.16 0.53 6.06
CA ARG A 324 -10.74 1.02 7.31
C ARG A 324 -10.99 -0.18 8.24
N ALA A 325 -10.28 -0.19 9.36
CA ALA A 325 -10.45 -1.21 10.38
C ALA A 325 -11.13 -0.65 11.64
N THR A 326 -11.80 -1.50 12.39
CA THR A 326 -12.30 -1.19 13.74
C THR A 326 -11.43 -1.85 14.79
N ILE A 327 -11.32 -1.24 15.96
CA ILE A 327 -10.63 -1.79 17.12
C ILE A 327 -11.63 -1.93 18.25
N ASN A 328 -11.87 -3.16 18.72
CA ASN A 328 -12.87 -3.47 19.75
C ASN A 328 -14.27 -2.88 19.43
N LYS A 329 -14.67 -2.91 18.16
CA LYS A 329 -15.92 -2.32 17.64
C LYS A 329 -15.99 -0.79 17.77
N VAL A 330 -14.86 -0.12 17.86
CA VAL A 330 -14.79 1.35 17.99
C VAL A 330 -14.06 1.94 16.80
N GLY A 331 -14.64 2.97 16.21
CA GLY A 331 -14.05 3.84 15.21
C GLY A 331 -13.66 3.16 13.91
N TYR A 332 -13.14 3.97 12.99
CA TYR A 332 -12.46 3.49 11.81
C TYR A 332 -11.01 4.00 11.84
N PHE A 333 -10.09 3.05 11.76
CA PHE A 333 -8.66 3.31 11.83
C PHE A 333 -8.02 2.91 10.49
N PRO A 334 -7.10 3.71 9.92
CA PRO A 334 -6.40 3.34 8.71
C PRO A 334 -5.38 2.23 9.00
N PHE A 335 -5.69 1.03 8.56
CA PHE A 335 -4.78 -0.11 8.60
C PHE A 335 -4.19 -0.34 7.21
N LEU A 336 -2.89 -0.51 7.14
CA LEU A 336 -2.24 -0.97 5.90
C LEU A 336 -2.76 -2.38 5.57
N LEU A 337 -3.20 -2.59 4.33
CA LEU A 337 -3.58 -3.90 3.83
C LEU A 337 -2.37 -4.54 3.16
N ASP A 338 -1.79 -5.54 3.82
CA ASP A 338 -0.47 -6.07 3.48
C ASP A 338 -0.47 -7.59 3.38
N THR A 339 -0.58 -8.11 2.15
CA THR A 339 -0.49 -9.56 1.88
C THR A 339 0.92 -10.10 2.01
N GLY A 340 1.94 -9.25 2.05
CA GLY A 340 3.34 -9.56 2.31
C GLY A 340 3.70 -9.63 3.81
N SER A 341 2.76 -9.29 4.69
CA SER A 341 2.91 -9.39 6.15
C SER A 341 2.19 -10.62 6.70
N GLU A 342 2.87 -11.47 7.47
CA GLU A 342 2.19 -12.52 8.24
C GLU A 342 1.37 -11.94 9.39
N PRO A 343 1.93 -11.11 10.30
CA PRO A 343 1.18 -10.64 11.44
C PRO A 343 0.20 -9.54 11.05
N THR A 344 -1.00 -9.64 11.58
CA THR A 344 -1.83 -8.48 11.83
C THR A 344 -1.32 -7.81 13.11
N MET A 345 -1.14 -6.49 13.09
CA MET A 345 -0.52 -5.77 14.20
C MET A 345 -1.07 -4.35 14.33
N MET A 346 -0.87 -3.76 15.49
CA MET A 346 -1.10 -2.33 15.72
C MET A 346 0.21 -1.57 15.77
N THR A 347 0.15 -0.26 15.57
CA THR A 347 1.24 0.65 15.89
C THR A 347 1.01 1.28 17.26
N SER A 348 2.07 1.81 17.89
CA SER A 348 1.93 2.59 19.14
C SER A 348 1.08 3.85 18.92
N VAL A 349 1.08 4.41 17.71
CA VAL A 349 0.20 5.50 17.30
C VAL A 349 -1.26 5.04 17.30
N GLY A 350 -1.56 3.89 16.69
CA GLY A 350 -2.90 3.31 16.68
C GLY A 350 -3.42 2.99 18.09
N LEU A 351 -2.56 2.45 18.99
CA LEU A 351 -2.92 2.25 20.38
C LEU A 351 -3.33 3.57 21.06
N THR A 352 -2.54 4.61 20.88
CA THR A 352 -2.81 5.93 21.47
C THR A 352 -4.14 6.50 20.96
N ARG A 353 -4.37 6.42 19.64
CA ARG A 353 -5.62 6.88 19.02
C ARG A 353 -6.84 6.08 19.49
N ALA A 354 -6.68 4.76 19.65
CA ALA A 354 -7.72 3.88 20.17
C ALA A 354 -7.92 4.02 21.70
N ARG A 355 -7.13 4.89 22.37
CA ARG A 355 -7.12 5.07 23.83
C ARG A 355 -6.89 3.76 24.58
N LEU A 356 -6.12 2.87 24.00
CA LEU A 356 -5.74 1.60 24.60
C LEU A 356 -4.38 1.74 25.30
N ARG A 357 -4.22 0.99 26.39
CA ARG A 357 -2.92 0.89 27.07
C ARG A 357 -2.38 -0.51 26.83
N SER A 358 -1.09 -0.62 26.52
CA SER A 358 -0.43 -1.91 26.54
C SER A 358 -0.44 -2.43 27.98
N SER A 359 -1.39 -3.29 28.30
CA SER A 359 -1.37 -3.99 29.58
C SER A 359 -0.44 -5.17 29.43
N ASN A 360 0.66 -5.13 30.16
CA ASN A 360 1.71 -6.14 30.22
C ASN A 360 2.62 -6.17 28.98
N ALA A 361 3.75 -5.49 29.05
CA ALA A 361 4.87 -5.76 28.18
C ALA A 361 5.23 -7.26 28.29
N LEU A 362 4.74 -8.06 27.36
CA LEU A 362 5.23 -9.42 27.19
C LEU A 362 6.68 -9.32 26.72
N ALA A 363 7.51 -10.31 27.05
CA ALA A 363 8.90 -10.31 26.68
C ALA A 363 9.10 -9.92 25.22
N PRO A 364 10.03 -8.99 24.93
CA PRO A 364 10.25 -8.54 23.56
C PRO A 364 10.57 -9.72 22.67
N ARG A 365 9.97 -9.75 21.47
CA ARG A 365 10.22 -10.78 20.47
C ARG A 365 11.00 -10.15 19.32
N LYS A 366 12.03 -10.84 18.88
CA LYS A 366 12.77 -10.43 17.68
C LYS A 366 11.90 -10.68 16.45
N VAL A 367 11.67 -9.65 15.69
CA VAL A 367 11.01 -9.74 14.39
C VAL A 367 12.06 -9.44 13.33
N TYR A 368 12.08 -10.27 12.32
CA TYR A 368 13.00 -10.15 11.19
C TYR A 368 12.23 -9.50 10.04
N GLY A 369 12.77 -8.43 9.48
CA GLY A 369 12.25 -7.73 8.32
C GLY A 369 13.34 -7.54 7.28
N LEU A 370 13.00 -6.87 6.19
CA LEU A 370 13.99 -6.40 5.22
C LEU A 370 15.16 -5.68 5.90
N ALA A 371 16.36 -5.86 5.36
CA ALA A 371 17.60 -5.25 5.84
C ALA A 371 18.06 -5.67 7.25
N LYS A 372 17.79 -6.92 7.67
CA LYS A 372 18.29 -7.51 8.93
C LYS A 372 18.02 -6.65 10.18
N SER A 373 16.91 -5.94 10.20
CA SER A 373 16.54 -5.10 11.35
C SER A 373 15.88 -5.94 12.44
N HIS A 374 16.41 -5.88 13.65
CA HIS A 374 15.78 -6.42 14.84
C HIS A 374 14.95 -5.32 15.48
N VAL A 375 13.67 -5.57 15.73
CA VAL A 375 12.81 -4.65 16.48
C VAL A 375 12.20 -5.36 17.66
N GLU A 376 12.22 -4.68 18.78
CA GLU A 376 11.49 -5.10 19.96
C GLU A 376 10.02 -4.71 19.80
N TRP A 377 9.15 -5.68 19.94
CA TRP A 377 7.71 -5.51 19.80
C TRP A 377 7.05 -5.66 21.16
N GLU A 378 6.14 -4.75 21.43
CA GLU A 378 5.20 -4.94 22.54
C GLU A 378 4.04 -5.84 22.11
N ARG A 379 3.24 -6.28 23.07
CA ARG A 379 2.07 -7.10 22.82
C ARG A 379 0.90 -6.57 23.62
N ILE A 380 -0.29 -6.70 23.05
CA ILE A 380 -1.55 -6.39 23.72
C ILE A 380 -2.48 -7.59 23.63
N GLY A 381 -3.04 -7.99 24.76
CA GLY A 381 -3.95 -9.13 24.82
C GLY A 381 -5.41 -8.75 24.61
N LYS A 382 -6.21 -9.71 24.10
CA LYS A 382 -7.67 -9.64 23.97
C LYS A 382 -8.17 -8.42 23.18
N ILE A 383 -7.66 -8.27 21.98
CA ILE A 383 -8.09 -7.22 21.05
C ILE A 383 -8.89 -7.81 19.90
N ALA A 384 -9.95 -7.11 19.49
CA ALA A 384 -10.71 -7.44 18.30
C ALA A 384 -10.39 -6.42 17.19
N ILE A 385 -9.96 -6.91 16.03
CA ILE A 385 -9.82 -6.14 14.81
C ILE A 385 -10.94 -6.53 13.86
N GLY A 386 -11.67 -5.56 13.34
CA GLY A 386 -12.74 -5.78 12.37
C GLY A 386 -12.47 -5.07 11.06
N VAL A 387 -12.81 -5.72 9.94
CA VAL A 387 -12.69 -5.21 8.57
C VAL A 387 -13.86 -5.75 7.77
N ASP A 388 -14.51 -4.92 6.95
CA ASP A 388 -15.55 -5.31 6.00
C ASP A 388 -16.63 -6.22 6.62
N GLY A 389 -17.20 -5.83 7.76
CA GLY A 389 -18.27 -6.57 8.41
C GLY A 389 -17.85 -7.84 9.17
N TYR A 390 -16.57 -8.20 9.18
CA TYR A 390 -16.02 -9.34 9.90
C TYR A 390 -14.95 -8.92 10.90
N GLY A 391 -14.75 -9.72 11.93
CA GLY A 391 -13.73 -9.44 12.93
C GLY A 391 -13.04 -10.70 13.46
N ILE A 392 -11.81 -10.51 13.95
CA ILE A 392 -11.04 -11.55 14.63
C ILE A 392 -10.64 -11.06 16.01
N ARG A 393 -10.83 -11.90 17.03
CA ARG A 393 -10.33 -11.67 18.38
C ARG A 393 -8.94 -12.26 18.52
N PHE A 394 -7.97 -11.39 18.65
CA PHE A 394 -6.59 -11.78 18.93
C PHE A 394 -6.39 -11.91 20.44
N ARG A 395 -5.85 -13.04 20.87
CA ARG A 395 -5.45 -13.25 22.28
C ARG A 395 -4.19 -12.48 22.62
N ASP A 396 -3.37 -12.21 21.60
CA ASP A 396 -2.04 -11.65 21.70
C ASP A 396 -1.70 -10.96 20.36
N LEU A 397 -1.86 -9.65 20.32
CA LEU A 397 -1.59 -8.85 19.12
C LEU A 397 -0.26 -8.11 19.30
N ILE A 398 0.54 -8.12 18.26
CA ILE A 398 1.82 -7.40 18.19
C ILE A 398 1.56 -5.90 18.08
N VAL A 399 2.38 -5.12 18.79
CA VAL A 399 2.39 -3.66 18.72
C VAL A 399 3.77 -3.18 18.28
N GLN A 400 3.82 -2.55 17.12
CA GLN A 400 5.04 -1.92 16.62
C GLN A 400 5.25 -0.57 17.29
N LYS A 401 6.40 -0.37 17.92
CA LYS A 401 6.81 0.95 18.41
C LYS A 401 7.20 1.84 17.25
N THR A 402 6.52 2.97 17.11
CA THR A 402 6.84 3.99 16.12
C THR A 402 6.39 5.35 16.62
N ASP A 403 7.20 6.37 16.40
CA ASP A 403 6.91 7.72 16.85
C ASP A 403 6.06 8.51 15.85
N ALA A 404 6.07 8.09 14.60
CA ALA A 404 5.33 8.75 13.52
C ALA A 404 4.93 7.72 12.46
N ALA A 405 3.71 7.20 12.57
CA ALA A 405 3.09 6.40 11.52
C ALA A 405 1.79 7.06 11.07
N PHE A 406 1.52 6.99 9.80
CA PHE A 406 0.19 7.29 9.27
C PHE A 406 -0.77 6.15 9.66
N GLU A 407 -0.33 4.92 9.47
CA GLU A 407 -1.09 3.72 9.80
C GLU A 407 -1.28 3.51 11.29
N ASP A 408 -2.48 3.10 11.67
CA ASP A 408 -2.79 2.66 13.04
C ASP A 408 -2.46 1.18 13.26
N GLY A 409 -2.29 0.44 12.16
CA GLY A 409 -1.91 -0.96 12.18
C GLY A 409 -1.73 -1.54 10.79
N VAL A 410 -1.57 -2.85 10.74
CA VAL A 410 -1.43 -3.66 9.53
C VAL A 410 -2.42 -4.82 9.60
N VAL A 411 -3.19 -5.03 8.54
CA VAL A 411 -3.96 -6.25 8.31
C VAL A 411 -3.11 -7.18 7.46
N GLY A 412 -2.54 -8.18 8.10
CA GLY A 412 -1.70 -9.21 7.46
C GLY A 412 -2.42 -10.53 7.22
N THR A 413 -1.68 -11.52 6.74
CA THR A 413 -2.23 -12.84 6.40
C THR A 413 -2.79 -13.58 7.60
N SER A 414 -2.34 -13.31 8.83
CA SER A 414 -2.94 -13.88 10.05
C SER A 414 -4.42 -13.48 10.26
N PHE A 415 -4.87 -12.40 9.61
CA PHE A 415 -6.27 -12.02 9.52
C PHE A 415 -6.89 -12.55 8.22
N LEU A 416 -6.26 -12.24 7.07
CA LEU A 416 -6.83 -12.47 5.74
C LEU A 416 -7.10 -13.95 5.44
N LYS A 417 -6.24 -14.87 5.91
CA LYS A 417 -6.35 -16.31 5.66
C LYS A 417 -7.62 -17.00 6.20
N HIS A 418 -8.38 -16.29 7.05
CA HIS A 418 -9.65 -16.77 7.58
C HIS A 418 -10.85 -16.49 6.68
N PHE A 419 -10.61 -15.82 5.54
CA PHE A 419 -11.64 -15.37 4.62
C PHE A 419 -11.29 -15.72 3.19
N ARG A 420 -12.29 -15.72 2.32
CA ARG A 420 -12.10 -15.47 0.91
C ARG A 420 -12.02 -13.97 0.74
N VAL A 421 -10.95 -13.49 0.08
CA VAL A 421 -10.61 -12.07 0.03
C VAL A 421 -10.70 -11.59 -1.41
N ARG A 422 -11.59 -10.64 -1.69
CA ARG A 422 -11.65 -9.96 -2.98
C ARG A 422 -11.16 -8.53 -2.86
N MET A 423 -10.18 -8.17 -3.70
CA MET A 423 -9.65 -6.81 -3.82
C MET A 423 -9.92 -6.29 -5.23
N ASP A 424 -10.72 -5.26 -5.34
CA ASP A 424 -11.07 -4.60 -6.60
C ASP A 424 -10.54 -3.16 -6.59
N PHE A 425 -9.39 -2.96 -7.22
CA PHE A 425 -8.72 -1.66 -7.25
C PHE A 425 -9.39 -0.66 -8.20
N ALA A 426 -10.12 -1.13 -9.20
CA ALA A 426 -10.88 -0.25 -10.09
C ALA A 426 -12.06 0.41 -9.38
N ARG A 427 -12.64 -0.27 -8.39
CA ARG A 427 -13.73 0.23 -7.54
C ARG A 427 -13.28 0.68 -6.17
N MET A 428 -12.04 0.39 -5.79
CA MET A 428 -11.49 0.61 -4.45
C MET A 428 -12.29 -0.11 -3.36
N ILE A 429 -12.55 -1.40 -3.57
CA ILE A 429 -13.36 -2.24 -2.69
C ILE A 429 -12.56 -3.47 -2.24
N LEU A 430 -12.56 -3.71 -0.94
CA LEU A 430 -12.27 -4.98 -0.32
C LEU A 430 -13.57 -5.67 0.07
N ARG A 431 -13.70 -6.96 -0.22
CA ARG A 431 -14.77 -7.81 0.31
C ARG A 431 -14.18 -9.04 0.96
N LEU A 432 -14.73 -9.35 2.11
CA LEU A 432 -14.45 -10.56 2.85
C LEU A 432 -15.68 -11.46 2.82
N GLU A 433 -15.48 -12.75 2.61
CA GLU A 433 -16.53 -13.77 2.65
C GLU A 433 -16.05 -14.92 3.54
N GLU A 434 -16.97 -15.62 4.18
CA GLU A 434 -16.63 -16.86 4.88
C GLU A 434 -16.08 -17.89 3.87
N PRO A 435 -15.04 -18.65 4.23
CA PRO A 435 -14.34 -19.57 3.33
C PRO A 435 -15.15 -20.81 2.96
#